data_eb271927f74c9b61d0559b5af700f3c1
#
_entry.id   eb271927f74c9b61d0559b5af700f3c1
#
_cell.length_a   1.000
_cell.length_b   1.000
_cell.length_c   1.000
_cell.angle_alpha   90.00
_cell.angle_beta   90.00
_cell.angle_gamma   90.00
#
_symmetry.space_group_name_H-M   'P 1'
#
loop_
_entity.id
_entity.type
_entity.pdbx_description
1 polymer ?
#
loop_
_entity_poly.entity_id
_entity_poly.type
_entity_poly.pdbx_seq_one_letter_code
_entity_poly.pdbx_strand_id
1 'polypeptide(L)'
;IGKLLPCFAVFGKEAHVGQAFSALDPNLVLANITRKMSLNTDLCDIAQGEVAIPPISLKQMDTKGPYTVQTALTAFGYYGWSPSIVLEKSKQMAVEAFDETVEYLNAQYKRFCELSKVDFHQLPWKTRVYTWNEFYNELAAVHGEAFKKAIHEFTVKLHEDDPELDLRLFGLRVVQEAWKWSEDKS
;
A
#
# COMPACT_ATOMS: atom_id res chain seq x y z
N ILE A 1 26.97 -4.00 -6.28
CA ILE A 1 25.81 -3.08 -6.18
C ILE A 1 24.59 -3.95 -5.92
N GLY A 2 23.98 -3.81 -4.75
CA GLY A 2 22.75 -4.52 -4.41
C GLY A 2 21.53 -3.86 -5.07
N LYS A 3 20.58 -4.67 -5.54
CA LYS A 3 19.28 -4.21 -6.01
C LYS A 3 18.20 -4.70 -5.04
N LEU A 4 17.36 -3.80 -4.60
CA LEU A 4 16.23 -4.10 -3.73
C LEU A 4 14.92 -3.85 -4.49
N LEU A 5 13.87 -4.53 -4.06
CA LEU A 5 12.54 -4.41 -4.66
C LEU A 5 11.53 -4.06 -3.56
N PRO A 6 11.48 -2.80 -3.10
CA PRO A 6 10.45 -2.40 -2.16
C PRO A 6 9.06 -2.64 -2.76
N CYS A 7 8.20 -3.30 -1.97
CA CYS A 7 6.83 -3.62 -2.33
C CYS A 7 5.88 -2.83 -1.44
N PHE A 8 4.81 -2.31 -2.04
CA PHE A 8 3.74 -1.62 -1.32
C PHE A 8 2.44 -2.38 -1.51
N ALA A 9 1.82 -2.78 -0.40
CA ALA A 9 0.45 -3.24 -0.36
C ALA A 9 -0.40 -2.13 0.27
N VAL A 10 -1.33 -1.60 -0.48
CA VAL A 10 -2.22 -0.52 -0.05
C VAL A 10 -3.61 -1.11 0.17
N PHE A 11 -4.11 -0.97 1.40
CA PHE A 11 -5.46 -1.38 1.76
C PHE A 11 -6.35 -0.16 1.81
N GLY A 12 -7.47 -0.24 1.12
CA GLY A 12 -8.47 0.80 1.06
C GLY A 12 -9.80 0.37 1.67
N LYS A 13 -10.84 1.05 1.27
CA LYS A 13 -12.22 0.70 1.62
C LYS A 13 -13.05 0.64 0.35
N GLU A 14 -13.68 -0.52 0.14
CA GLU A 14 -14.59 -0.69 -0.99
C GLU A 14 -15.86 0.13 -0.83
N ALA A 15 -16.32 0.69 -1.93
CA ALA A 15 -17.67 1.26 -2.04
C ALA A 15 -18.17 1.13 -3.49
N HIS A 16 -19.48 1.15 -3.63
CA HIS A 16 -20.14 1.24 -4.93
C HIS A 16 -19.75 2.55 -5.64
N VAL A 17 -19.55 2.52 -6.95
CA VAL A 17 -19.15 3.71 -7.74
C VAL A 17 -20.08 4.90 -7.57
N GLY A 18 -21.36 4.67 -7.26
CA GLY A 18 -22.33 5.72 -6.93
C GLY A 18 -22.12 6.38 -5.56
N GLN A 19 -21.23 5.84 -4.74
CA GLN A 19 -20.86 6.33 -3.41
C GLN A 19 -19.36 6.62 -3.32
N ALA A 20 -18.81 7.25 -4.35
CA ALA A 20 -17.38 7.42 -4.57
C ALA A 20 -16.61 7.96 -3.35
N PHE A 21 -17.18 8.90 -2.60
CA PHE A 21 -16.54 9.49 -1.40
C PHE A 21 -16.70 8.65 -0.13
N SER A 22 -17.43 7.53 -0.19
CA SER A 22 -17.46 6.53 0.90
C SER A 22 -16.35 5.51 0.78
N ALA A 23 -15.63 5.49 -0.35
CA ALA A 23 -14.48 4.65 -0.61
C ALA A 23 -13.17 5.33 -0.21
N LEU A 24 -12.16 4.52 0.09
CA LEU A 24 -10.76 4.88 -0.06
C LEU A 24 -10.18 3.99 -1.15
N ASP A 25 -10.04 4.51 -2.37
CA ASP A 25 -9.50 3.74 -3.49
C ASP A 25 -7.98 3.55 -3.34
N PRO A 26 -7.51 2.31 -3.10
CA PRO A 26 -6.10 2.03 -2.95
C PRO A 26 -5.30 2.27 -4.24
N ASN A 27 -5.94 2.23 -5.42
CA ASN A 27 -5.31 2.56 -6.69
C ASN A 27 -4.85 4.02 -6.73
N LEU A 28 -5.65 4.94 -6.18
CA LEU A 28 -5.30 6.36 -6.13
C LEU A 28 -4.08 6.60 -5.23
N VAL A 29 -4.04 5.96 -4.06
CA VAL A 29 -2.88 6.04 -3.15
C VAL A 29 -1.63 5.46 -3.82
N LEU A 30 -1.74 4.27 -4.43
CA LEU A 30 -0.62 3.61 -5.11
C LEU A 30 -0.11 4.42 -6.31
N ALA A 31 -1.00 5.05 -7.07
CA ALA A 31 -0.63 5.95 -8.16
C ALA A 31 0.19 7.15 -7.64
N ASN A 32 -0.16 7.70 -6.48
CA ASN A 32 0.59 8.79 -5.87
C ASN A 32 1.95 8.32 -5.32
N ILE A 33 2.04 7.13 -4.72
CA ILE A 33 3.33 6.49 -4.38
C ILE A 33 4.21 6.37 -5.64
N THR A 34 3.64 5.87 -6.74
CA THR A 34 4.35 5.72 -8.01
C THR A 34 4.88 7.05 -8.53
N ARG A 35 4.06 8.10 -8.49
CA ARG A 35 4.46 9.45 -8.91
C ARG A 35 5.61 10.01 -8.08
N LYS A 36 5.62 9.73 -6.76
CA LYS A 36 6.68 10.19 -5.86
C LYS A 36 7.97 9.40 -6.00
N MET A 37 7.88 8.12 -6.33
CA MET A 37 9.04 7.23 -6.38
C MET A 37 9.67 7.14 -7.77
N SER A 38 8.87 6.91 -8.81
CA SER A 38 9.39 6.59 -10.13
C SER A 38 10.16 7.74 -10.74
N LEU A 39 11.43 7.46 -11.09
CA LEU A 39 12.38 8.41 -11.68
C LEU A 39 12.66 9.64 -10.80
N ASN A 40 12.39 9.56 -9.51
CA ASN A 40 12.70 10.63 -8.57
C ASN A 40 14.21 10.65 -8.27
N THR A 41 14.89 11.67 -8.77
CA THR A 41 16.34 11.82 -8.62
C THR A 41 16.79 12.15 -7.20
N ASP A 42 15.89 12.66 -6.34
CA ASP A 42 16.18 12.90 -4.91
C ASP A 42 16.34 11.58 -4.13
N LEU A 43 15.93 10.47 -4.74
CA LEU A 43 16.08 9.12 -4.20
C LEU A 43 17.32 8.39 -4.75
N CYS A 44 18.18 9.04 -5.52
CA CYS A 44 19.44 8.48 -5.96
C CYS A 44 20.45 8.44 -4.81
N ASP A 45 21.16 7.31 -4.67
CA ASP A 45 22.38 7.27 -3.85
C ASP A 45 23.54 7.91 -4.60
N ILE A 46 24.37 8.62 -3.87
CA ILE A 46 25.63 9.18 -4.38
C ILE A 46 26.76 8.61 -3.52
N ALA A 47 27.61 7.80 -4.14
CA ALA A 47 28.75 7.18 -3.45
C ALA A 47 30.00 7.22 -4.34
N GLN A 48 31.12 7.66 -3.80
CA GLN A 48 32.42 7.69 -4.48
C GLN A 48 32.41 8.43 -5.83
N GLY A 49 31.57 9.45 -5.95
CA GLY A 49 31.43 10.22 -7.19
C GLY A 49 30.51 9.61 -8.25
N GLU A 50 29.91 8.46 -7.96
CA GLU A 50 28.92 7.84 -8.82
C GLU A 50 27.50 8.10 -8.30
N VAL A 51 26.56 8.27 -9.22
CA VAL A 51 25.12 8.46 -8.92
C VAL A 51 24.38 7.19 -9.33
N ALA A 52 23.66 6.58 -8.38
CA ALA A 52 22.83 5.43 -8.66
C ALA A 52 21.59 5.81 -9.49
N ILE A 53 21.06 4.86 -10.23
CA ILE A 53 19.82 5.06 -11.01
C ILE A 53 18.66 5.28 -10.03
N PRO A 54 17.76 6.26 -10.31
CA PRO A 54 16.56 6.47 -9.48
C PRO A 54 15.64 5.26 -9.48
N PRO A 55 14.71 5.17 -8.52
CA PRO A 55 13.73 4.08 -8.49
C PRO A 55 12.90 4.03 -9.77
N ILE A 56 12.57 2.82 -10.21
CA ILE A 56 11.72 2.58 -11.39
C ILE A 56 10.56 1.68 -11.00
N SER A 57 9.33 2.09 -11.36
CA SER A 57 8.15 1.23 -11.20
C SER A 57 8.26 0.02 -12.12
N LEU A 58 8.12 -1.17 -11.55
CA LEU A 58 8.17 -2.44 -12.26
C LEU A 58 6.79 -3.10 -12.35
N LYS A 59 5.93 -2.83 -11.39
CA LYS A 59 4.54 -3.33 -11.37
C LYS A 59 3.64 -2.40 -10.58
N GLN A 60 2.43 -2.24 -11.10
CA GLN A 60 1.30 -1.61 -10.42
C GLN A 60 0.03 -2.35 -10.82
N MET A 61 -0.74 -2.79 -9.82
CA MET A 61 -2.00 -3.51 -10.05
C MET A 61 -2.91 -3.39 -8.83
N ASP A 62 -4.20 -3.58 -9.01
CA ASP A 62 -5.08 -3.96 -7.90
C ASP A 62 -5.27 -5.48 -7.86
N THR A 63 -5.91 -5.94 -6.78
CA THR A 63 -6.22 -7.37 -6.59
C THR A 63 -7.69 -7.69 -6.86
N LYS A 64 -8.41 -6.76 -7.50
CA LYS A 64 -9.80 -6.95 -7.87
C LYS A 64 -9.92 -8.09 -8.89
N GLY A 65 -10.88 -8.96 -8.67
CA GLY A 65 -11.21 -10.04 -9.58
C GLY A 65 -11.99 -9.55 -10.81
N PRO A 66 -12.99 -10.29 -11.28
CA PRO A 66 -13.81 -9.88 -12.40
C PRO A 66 -14.56 -8.57 -12.10
N TYR A 67 -15.07 -7.94 -13.16
CA TYR A 67 -15.80 -6.67 -13.06
C TYR A 67 -16.90 -6.72 -11.99
N THR A 68 -16.88 -5.74 -11.13
CA THR A 68 -17.94 -5.36 -10.20
C THR A 68 -18.08 -3.84 -10.19
N VAL A 69 -19.18 -3.32 -9.70
CA VAL A 69 -19.40 -1.88 -9.52
C VAL A 69 -18.74 -1.30 -8.26
N GLN A 70 -17.90 -2.08 -7.60
CA GLN A 70 -17.16 -1.70 -6.40
C GLN A 70 -15.76 -1.19 -6.75
N THR A 71 -15.20 -0.30 -5.93
CA THR A 71 -13.77 0.02 -5.94
C THR A 71 -12.94 -1.18 -5.47
N ALA A 72 -11.63 -1.17 -5.71
CA ALA A 72 -10.75 -2.22 -5.19
C ALA A 72 -10.59 -2.11 -3.66
N LEU A 73 -10.33 -3.25 -3.00
CA LEU A 73 -9.94 -3.27 -1.59
C LEU A 73 -8.44 -3.12 -1.42
N THR A 74 -7.64 -3.72 -2.31
CA THR A 74 -6.18 -3.73 -2.20
C THR A 74 -5.54 -3.39 -3.53
N ALA A 75 -4.52 -2.54 -3.50
CA ALA A 75 -3.61 -2.31 -4.62
C ALA A 75 -2.19 -2.68 -4.22
N PHE A 76 -1.38 -3.03 -5.21
CA PHE A 76 -0.02 -3.53 -5.02
C PHE A 76 0.92 -3.02 -6.10
N GLY A 77 2.11 -2.63 -5.68
CA GLY A 77 3.17 -2.23 -6.60
C GLY A 77 4.55 -2.52 -6.04
N TYR A 78 5.55 -2.64 -6.92
CA TYR A 78 6.94 -2.74 -6.52
C TYR A 78 7.87 -2.02 -7.50
N TYR A 79 9.04 -1.64 -6.99
CA TYR A 79 9.98 -0.75 -7.66
C TYR A 79 11.38 -1.36 -7.62
N GLY A 80 12.11 -1.24 -8.73
CA GLY A 80 13.54 -1.51 -8.74
C GLY A 80 14.29 -0.31 -8.17
N TRP A 81 15.11 -0.51 -7.13
CA TRP A 81 15.84 0.55 -6.47
C TRP A 81 17.16 0.03 -5.87
N SER A 82 18.16 0.89 -5.77
CA SER A 82 19.51 0.49 -5.32
C SER A 82 20.12 1.39 -4.23
N PRO A 83 19.34 2.01 -3.32
CA PRO A 83 19.91 2.84 -2.27
C PRO A 83 20.29 2.05 -1.02
N SER A 84 21.10 2.69 -0.16
CA SER A 84 21.51 2.17 1.14
C SER A 84 20.40 2.20 2.20
N ILE A 85 19.40 3.07 2.05
CA ILE A 85 18.31 3.34 3.03
C ILE A 85 16.92 3.17 2.43
N VAL A 86 16.70 2.03 1.75
CA VAL A 86 15.44 1.75 1.04
C VAL A 86 14.22 1.82 1.95
N LEU A 87 14.29 1.20 3.13
CA LEU A 87 13.12 1.02 3.97
C LEU A 87 12.57 2.33 4.51
N GLU A 88 13.45 3.17 5.06
CA GLU A 88 13.08 4.47 5.64
C GLU A 88 12.52 5.42 4.57
N LYS A 89 13.20 5.52 3.44
CA LYS A 89 12.74 6.35 2.32
C LYS A 89 11.43 5.86 1.72
N SER A 90 11.27 4.54 1.57
CA SER A 90 10.02 3.95 1.08
C SER A 90 8.86 4.28 2.01
N LYS A 91 9.05 4.15 3.32
CA LYS A 91 8.03 4.49 4.31
C LYS A 91 7.68 5.98 4.27
N GLN A 92 8.68 6.85 4.19
CA GLN A 92 8.49 8.29 4.06
C GLN A 92 7.65 8.63 2.82
N MET A 93 8.02 8.10 1.64
CA MET A 93 7.28 8.34 0.40
C MET A 93 5.83 7.85 0.47
N ALA A 94 5.59 6.71 1.15
CA ALA A 94 4.25 6.19 1.34
C ALA A 94 3.40 7.08 2.26
N VAL A 95 3.96 7.60 3.36
CA VAL A 95 3.28 8.55 4.25
C VAL A 95 2.90 9.81 3.50
N GLU A 96 3.84 10.45 2.82
CA GLU A 96 3.59 11.66 2.05
C GLU A 96 2.56 11.45 0.94
N ALA A 97 2.64 10.30 0.23
CA ALA A 97 1.69 9.98 -0.82
C ALA A 97 0.27 9.78 -0.28
N PHE A 98 0.14 9.16 0.88
CA PHE A 98 -1.16 8.96 1.51
C PHE A 98 -1.74 10.29 1.99
N ASP A 99 -0.97 11.12 2.68
CA ASP A 99 -1.39 12.43 3.17
C ASP A 99 -1.89 13.33 2.02
N GLU A 100 -1.10 13.44 0.94
CA GLU A 100 -1.51 14.18 -0.27
C GLU A 100 -2.78 13.62 -0.90
N THR A 101 -2.95 12.28 -0.88
CA THR A 101 -4.16 11.65 -1.40
C THR A 101 -5.38 12.02 -0.56
N VAL A 102 -5.26 12.01 0.77
CA VAL A 102 -6.35 12.39 1.69
C VAL A 102 -6.71 13.87 1.51
N GLU A 103 -5.72 14.74 1.38
CA GLU A 103 -5.95 16.17 1.09
C GLU A 103 -6.69 16.36 -0.23
N TYR A 104 -6.26 15.68 -1.28
CA TYR A 104 -6.92 15.71 -2.58
C TYR A 104 -8.37 15.22 -2.49
N LEU A 105 -8.62 14.08 -1.82
CA LEU A 105 -9.97 13.54 -1.66
C LEU A 105 -10.90 14.51 -0.91
N ASN A 106 -10.43 15.12 0.17
CA ASN A 106 -11.21 16.11 0.91
C ASN A 106 -11.51 17.36 0.07
N ALA A 107 -10.55 17.83 -0.73
CA ALA A 107 -10.76 18.96 -1.63
C ALA A 107 -11.81 18.64 -2.70
N GLN A 108 -11.75 17.45 -3.32
CA GLN A 108 -12.74 17.02 -4.31
C GLN A 108 -14.12 16.80 -3.68
N TYR A 109 -14.18 16.22 -2.49
CA TYR A 109 -15.44 16.01 -1.78
C TYR A 109 -16.09 17.34 -1.38
N LYS A 110 -15.30 18.29 -0.88
CA LYS A 110 -15.79 19.65 -0.59
C LYS A 110 -16.41 20.29 -1.84
N ARG A 111 -15.72 20.20 -2.97
CA ARG A 111 -16.23 20.72 -4.24
C ARG A 111 -17.52 20.02 -4.68
N PHE A 112 -17.61 18.72 -4.52
CA PHE A 112 -18.82 17.95 -4.81
C PHE A 112 -19.98 18.37 -3.90
N CYS A 113 -19.75 18.58 -2.60
CA CYS A 113 -20.76 19.06 -1.66
C CYS A 113 -21.30 20.45 -2.06
N GLU A 114 -20.41 21.37 -2.46
CA GLU A 114 -20.81 22.69 -2.97
C GLU A 114 -21.73 22.59 -4.20
N LEU A 115 -21.38 21.72 -5.17
CA LEU A 115 -22.17 21.49 -6.38
C LEU A 115 -23.51 20.84 -6.08
N SER A 116 -23.54 19.93 -5.11
CA SER A 116 -24.74 19.17 -4.73
C SER A 116 -25.58 19.88 -3.67
N LYS A 117 -25.13 21.04 -3.15
CA LYS A 117 -25.77 21.81 -2.09
C LYS A 117 -26.02 20.99 -0.81
N VAL A 118 -25.05 20.18 -0.43
CA VAL A 118 -25.03 19.40 0.81
C VAL A 118 -23.87 19.85 1.71
N ASP A 119 -24.02 19.61 3.01
CA ASP A 119 -22.99 19.98 3.98
C ASP A 119 -21.74 19.13 3.80
N PHE A 120 -20.58 19.77 3.89
CA PHE A 120 -19.28 19.10 3.86
C PHE A 120 -18.89 18.63 5.25
N HIS A 121 -18.44 17.38 5.34
CA HIS A 121 -17.76 16.81 6.51
C HIS A 121 -16.43 16.21 6.06
N GLN A 122 -15.39 16.40 6.85
CA GLN A 122 -14.09 15.82 6.53
C GLN A 122 -14.18 14.30 6.44
N LEU A 123 -13.53 13.72 5.43
CA LEU A 123 -13.46 12.27 5.25
C LEU A 123 -12.65 11.62 6.40
N PRO A 124 -13.02 10.41 6.83
CA PRO A 124 -12.46 9.81 8.05
C PRO A 124 -11.08 9.19 7.87
N TRP A 125 -10.48 9.30 6.68
CA TRP A 125 -9.24 8.61 6.35
C TRP A 125 -8.06 9.14 7.14
N LYS A 126 -7.30 8.21 7.75
CA LYS A 126 -6.09 8.51 8.53
C LYS A 126 -4.92 7.73 7.96
N THR A 127 -3.79 8.41 7.82
CA THR A 127 -2.54 7.81 7.35
C THR A 127 -2.03 6.78 8.34
N ARG A 128 -1.84 5.55 7.85
CA ARG A 128 -1.22 4.44 8.58
C ARG A 128 -0.27 3.72 7.63
N VAL A 129 1.00 3.80 7.91
CA VAL A 129 2.04 3.17 7.10
C VAL A 129 2.94 2.36 8.00
N TYR A 130 3.00 1.09 7.73
CA TYR A 130 3.78 0.10 8.46
C TYR A 130 4.82 -0.56 7.55
N THR A 131 5.96 -0.87 8.08
CA THR A 131 6.78 -1.95 7.55
C THR A 131 6.14 -3.29 7.90
N TRP A 132 6.49 -4.35 7.18
CA TRP A 132 5.99 -5.69 7.53
C TRP A 132 6.29 -6.05 8.99
N ASN A 133 7.49 -5.76 9.48
CA ASN A 133 7.87 -6.08 10.85
C ASN A 133 7.04 -5.31 11.89
N GLU A 134 6.78 -4.02 11.66
CA GLU A 134 5.93 -3.22 12.55
C GLU A 134 4.51 -3.79 12.58
N PHE A 135 3.93 -4.05 11.41
CA PHE A 135 2.56 -4.58 11.30
C PHE A 135 2.43 -5.97 11.93
N TYR A 136 3.37 -6.88 11.63
CA TYR A 136 3.39 -8.21 12.24
C TYR A 136 3.50 -8.14 13.76
N ASN A 137 4.40 -7.32 14.30
CA ASN A 137 4.61 -7.19 15.73
C ASN A 137 3.40 -6.58 16.45
N GLU A 138 2.73 -5.60 15.83
CA GLU A 138 1.50 -5.03 16.35
C GLU A 138 0.40 -6.07 16.47
N LEU A 139 0.15 -6.84 15.40
CA LEU A 139 -0.86 -7.91 15.42
C LEU A 139 -0.48 -9.05 16.38
N ALA A 140 0.80 -9.40 16.46
CA ALA A 140 1.29 -10.39 17.41
C ALA A 140 1.15 -9.94 18.88
N ALA A 141 1.28 -8.65 19.15
CA ALA A 141 1.05 -8.10 20.49
C ALA A 141 -0.43 -8.15 20.89
N VAL A 142 -1.35 -7.94 19.95
CA VAL A 142 -2.80 -7.97 20.20
C VAL A 142 -3.34 -9.41 20.28
N HIS A 143 -2.96 -10.28 19.34
CA HIS A 143 -3.58 -11.60 19.15
C HIS A 143 -2.70 -12.77 19.60
N GLY A 144 -1.45 -12.51 20.02
CA GLY A 144 -0.55 -13.49 20.60
C GLY A 144 -0.18 -14.65 19.67
N GLU A 145 -0.08 -15.85 20.27
CA GLU A 145 0.33 -17.08 19.56
C GLU A 145 -0.70 -17.54 18.52
N ALA A 146 -1.97 -17.20 18.68
CA ALA A 146 -3.00 -17.56 17.71
C ALA A 146 -2.72 -16.94 16.34
N PHE A 147 -2.37 -15.65 16.30
CA PHE A 147 -1.97 -14.95 15.07
C PHE A 147 -0.70 -15.53 14.47
N LYS A 148 0.35 -15.69 15.29
CA LYS A 148 1.65 -16.22 14.82
C LYS A 148 1.50 -17.59 14.17
N LYS A 149 0.73 -18.49 14.83
CA LYS A 149 0.45 -19.82 14.31
C LYS A 149 -0.33 -19.76 13.00
N ALA A 150 -1.40 -18.96 12.93
CA ALA A 150 -2.22 -18.83 11.74
C ALA A 150 -1.42 -18.31 10.52
N ILE A 151 -0.56 -17.29 10.71
CA ILE A 151 0.29 -16.77 9.64
C ILE A 151 1.35 -17.79 9.22
N HIS A 152 1.93 -18.51 10.17
CA HIS A 152 2.89 -19.57 9.84
C HIS A 152 2.22 -20.69 9.02
N GLU A 153 1.08 -21.23 9.46
CA GLU A 153 0.34 -22.27 8.75
C GLU A 153 -0.09 -21.82 7.35
N PHE A 154 -0.58 -20.57 7.23
CA PHE A 154 -0.91 -19.98 5.95
C PHE A 154 0.30 -19.89 5.01
N THR A 155 1.44 -19.46 5.52
CA THR A 155 2.69 -19.30 4.77
C THR A 155 3.20 -20.64 4.24
N VAL A 156 3.19 -21.69 5.10
CA VAL A 156 3.58 -23.05 4.71
C VAL A 156 2.66 -23.58 3.63
N LYS A 157 1.35 -23.50 3.85
CA LYS A 157 0.35 -23.97 2.89
C LYS A 157 0.45 -23.24 1.55
N LEU A 158 0.62 -21.93 1.56
CA LEU A 158 0.77 -21.14 0.31
C LEU A 158 1.98 -21.58 -0.49
N HIS A 159 3.09 -21.92 0.17
CA HIS A 159 4.28 -22.43 -0.49
C HIS A 159 4.09 -23.86 -1.03
N GLU A 160 3.36 -24.71 -0.31
CA GLU A 160 3.02 -26.06 -0.79
C GLU A 160 2.07 -26.05 -1.98
N ASP A 161 1.05 -25.17 -1.96
CA ASP A 161 0.04 -25.05 -3.01
C ASP A 161 0.61 -24.43 -4.31
N ASP A 162 1.57 -23.52 -4.20
CA ASP A 162 2.19 -22.83 -5.34
C ASP A 162 3.68 -22.55 -5.07
N PRO A 163 4.56 -23.58 -5.22
CA PRO A 163 5.99 -23.44 -4.95
C PRO A 163 6.73 -22.48 -5.89
N GLU A 164 6.17 -22.20 -7.06
CA GLU A 164 6.73 -21.30 -8.06
C GLU A 164 6.17 -19.87 -7.98
N LEU A 165 5.30 -19.59 -6.99
CA LEU A 165 4.72 -18.26 -6.81
C LEU A 165 5.81 -17.20 -6.66
N ASP A 166 5.72 -16.15 -7.45
CA ASP A 166 6.62 -15.01 -7.34
C ASP A 166 6.68 -14.48 -5.90
N LEU A 167 7.89 -14.32 -5.35
CA LEU A 167 8.10 -13.96 -3.95
C LEU A 167 7.40 -12.65 -3.54
N ARG A 168 7.22 -11.72 -4.47
CA ARG A 168 6.52 -10.45 -4.20
C ARG A 168 5.02 -10.66 -4.09
N LEU A 169 4.45 -11.53 -4.93
CA LEU A 169 3.05 -11.94 -4.82
C LEU A 169 2.82 -12.83 -3.60
N PHE A 170 3.78 -13.69 -3.26
CA PHE A 170 3.77 -14.44 -2.02
C PHE A 170 3.68 -13.49 -0.81
N GLY A 171 4.56 -12.50 -0.74
CA GLY A 171 4.52 -11.47 0.30
C GLY A 171 3.18 -10.73 0.36
N LEU A 172 2.62 -10.34 -0.79
CA LEU A 172 1.30 -9.72 -0.86
C LEU A 172 0.22 -10.62 -0.23
N ARG A 173 0.20 -11.93 -0.57
CA ARG A 173 -0.77 -12.88 -0.01
C ARG A 173 -0.66 -13.01 1.50
N VAL A 174 0.58 -13.06 2.02
CA VAL A 174 0.84 -13.12 3.48
C VAL A 174 0.36 -11.84 4.17
N VAL A 175 0.62 -10.66 3.60
CA VAL A 175 0.15 -9.39 4.15
C VAL A 175 -1.38 -9.30 4.10
N GLN A 176 -2.02 -9.76 3.03
CA GLN A 176 -3.48 -9.83 2.92
C GLN A 176 -4.10 -10.76 3.97
N GLU A 177 -3.45 -11.88 4.28
CA GLU A 177 -3.91 -12.78 5.34
C GLU A 177 -3.78 -12.12 6.72
N ALA A 178 -2.64 -11.48 6.99
CA ALA A 178 -2.42 -10.73 8.23
C ALA A 178 -3.43 -9.58 8.40
N TRP A 179 -3.79 -8.89 7.30
CA TRP A 179 -4.79 -7.83 7.33
C TRP A 179 -6.15 -8.26 7.86
N LYS A 180 -6.53 -9.51 7.70
CA LYS A 180 -7.78 -10.06 8.23
C LYS A 180 -7.85 -10.01 9.76
N TRP A 181 -6.69 -9.98 10.42
CA TRP A 181 -6.54 -9.90 11.87
C TRP A 181 -6.54 -8.45 12.39
N SER A 182 -6.48 -7.46 11.51
CA SER A 182 -6.57 -6.06 11.90
C SER A 182 -8.01 -5.71 12.28
N GLU A 183 -8.21 -5.21 13.49
CA GLU A 183 -9.52 -4.74 13.97
C GLU A 183 -9.93 -3.43 13.34
N ASP A 184 -8.95 -2.61 12.99
CA ASP A 184 -9.14 -1.28 12.45
C ASP A 184 -9.05 -1.29 10.93
N LYS A 185 -10.14 -1.68 10.29
CA LYS A 185 -10.29 -1.73 8.83
C LYS A 185 -10.89 -0.46 8.23
N SER A 186 -10.97 0.62 9.02
CA SER A 186 -11.57 1.91 8.61
C SER A 186 -10.51 2.99 8.44
#